data_456c0a3cf2645544b59dd10df2989b9f
#
_entry.id   456c0a3cf2645544b59dd10df2989b9f
#
_cell.length_a   1.000
_cell.length_b   1.000
_cell.length_c   1.000
_cell.angle_alpha   90.00
_cell.angle_beta   90.00
_cell.angle_gamma   90.00
#
_symmetry.space_group_name_H-M   'P 1'
#
loop_
_entity.id
_entity.type
_entity.pdbx_description
1 polymer ?
#
loop_
_entity_poly.entity_id
_entity_poly.type
_entity_poly.pdbx_seq_one_letter_code
_entity_poly.pdbx_strand_id
1 'polypeptide(L)'
;MKVGIIFGSKSDVDVMKGAADCLKKFGIEYSAHILSAHRVPELLEETLEKFEKEGYGVIIAGAGLAAHLPGVIASKTILPVIGVPIKAAVEGLDALFSIVQMPKSIPVATVAINNSYNAGMLAVEILAVGNKELRAKLLKFRKEMKEDFKKNIHIEL
;
A
#
# COMPACT_ATOMS: atom_id res chain seq x y z
N MET A 1 -3.55 -2.39 -15.67
CA MET A 1 -2.57 -2.50 -14.56
C MET A 1 -3.36 -2.76 -13.28
N LYS A 2 -2.90 -3.72 -12.48
CA LYS A 2 -3.55 -4.17 -11.24
C LYS A 2 -2.66 -3.85 -10.04
N VAL A 3 -3.22 -3.85 -8.84
CA VAL A 3 -2.47 -3.68 -7.58
C VAL A 3 -2.67 -4.91 -6.70
N GLY A 4 -1.56 -5.48 -6.20
CA GLY A 4 -1.61 -6.52 -5.20
C GLY A 4 -1.67 -5.91 -3.79
N ILE A 5 -2.56 -6.41 -2.93
CA ILE A 5 -2.61 -6.05 -1.52
C ILE A 5 -2.29 -7.33 -0.74
N ILE A 6 -1.23 -7.33 0.07
CA ILE A 6 -0.80 -8.48 0.85
C ILE A 6 -0.62 -8.05 2.31
N PHE A 7 -1.13 -8.84 3.25
CA PHE A 7 -0.95 -8.59 4.68
C PHE A 7 -0.92 -9.89 5.49
N GLY A 8 -0.29 -9.86 6.67
CA GLY A 8 0.12 -11.07 7.38
C GLY A 8 -0.96 -11.78 8.18
N SER A 9 -2.09 -11.11 8.50
CA SER A 9 -3.10 -11.65 9.43
C SER A 9 -4.50 -11.13 9.11
N LYS A 10 -5.52 -11.91 9.52
CA LYS A 10 -6.93 -11.46 9.48
C LYS A 10 -7.19 -10.23 10.34
N SER A 11 -6.42 -10.02 11.41
CA SER A 11 -6.50 -8.82 12.27
C SER A 11 -6.22 -7.52 11.53
N ASP A 12 -5.53 -7.59 10.39
CA ASP A 12 -5.07 -6.42 9.65
C ASP A 12 -6.07 -5.94 8.60
N VAL A 13 -7.16 -6.71 8.40
CA VAL A 13 -8.18 -6.45 7.37
C VAL A 13 -8.76 -5.04 7.47
N ASP A 14 -9.15 -4.61 8.66
CA ASP A 14 -9.81 -3.30 8.85
C ASP A 14 -8.87 -2.14 8.48
N VAL A 15 -7.60 -2.25 8.83
CA VAL A 15 -6.59 -1.27 8.42
C VAL A 15 -6.38 -1.32 6.90
N MET A 16 -6.20 -2.50 6.33
CA MET A 16 -5.85 -2.65 4.91
C MET A 16 -7.01 -2.36 3.94
N LYS A 17 -8.26 -2.37 4.43
CA LYS A 17 -9.45 -1.98 3.67
C LYS A 17 -9.34 -0.57 3.08
N GLY A 18 -8.68 0.36 3.76
CA GLY A 18 -8.46 1.71 3.25
C GLY A 18 -7.74 1.75 1.90
N ALA A 19 -6.77 0.86 1.66
CA ALA A 19 -6.09 0.74 0.38
C ALA A 19 -7.06 0.30 -0.73
N ALA A 20 -7.88 -0.72 -0.44
CA ALA A 20 -8.89 -1.21 -1.38
C ALA A 20 -9.93 -0.12 -1.72
N ASP A 21 -10.39 0.64 -0.74
CA ASP A 21 -11.36 1.72 -0.93
C ASP A 21 -10.77 2.85 -1.80
N CYS A 22 -9.50 3.18 -1.60
CA CYS A 22 -8.79 4.12 -2.45
C CYS A 22 -8.72 3.62 -3.90
N LEU A 23 -8.27 2.38 -4.13
CA LEU A 23 -8.15 1.80 -5.47
C LEU A 23 -9.50 1.74 -6.20
N LYS A 24 -10.57 1.35 -5.51
CA LYS A 24 -11.94 1.37 -6.05
C LYS A 24 -12.36 2.76 -6.51
N LYS A 25 -12.07 3.79 -5.71
CA LYS A 25 -12.40 5.19 -6.03
C LYS A 25 -11.79 5.63 -7.36
N PHE A 26 -10.58 5.16 -7.68
CA PHE A 26 -9.89 5.48 -8.94
C PHE A 26 -10.16 4.47 -10.06
N GLY A 27 -10.95 3.41 -9.80
CA GLY A 27 -11.28 2.38 -10.79
C GLY A 27 -10.11 1.47 -11.12
N ILE A 28 -9.21 1.24 -10.14
CA ILE A 28 -8.06 0.34 -10.30
C ILE A 28 -8.44 -1.06 -9.80
N GLU A 29 -8.21 -2.05 -10.65
CA GLU A 29 -8.36 -3.45 -10.30
C GLU A 29 -7.30 -3.88 -9.28
N TYR A 30 -7.71 -4.65 -8.27
CA TYR A 30 -6.81 -5.18 -7.26
C TYR A 30 -7.19 -6.59 -6.83
N SER A 31 -6.23 -7.30 -6.24
CA SER A 31 -6.49 -8.50 -5.45
C SER A 31 -5.93 -8.33 -4.03
N ALA A 32 -6.57 -8.95 -3.05
CA ALA A 32 -6.14 -8.89 -1.66
C ALA A 32 -5.91 -10.30 -1.09
N HIS A 33 -4.77 -10.51 -0.44
CA HIS A 33 -4.33 -11.80 0.06
C HIS A 33 -3.81 -11.69 1.49
N ILE A 34 -4.16 -12.68 2.31
CA ILE A 34 -3.57 -12.86 3.63
C ILE A 34 -2.44 -13.88 3.48
N LEU A 35 -1.20 -13.41 3.49
CA LEU A 35 0.00 -14.22 3.32
C LEU A 35 1.07 -13.78 4.32
N SER A 36 1.46 -14.68 5.20
CA SER A 36 2.53 -14.42 6.18
C SER A 36 3.87 -14.89 5.63
N ALA A 37 4.84 -13.98 5.56
CA ALA A 37 6.22 -14.32 5.16
C ALA A 37 6.88 -15.37 6.10
N HIS A 38 6.43 -15.45 7.35
CA HIS A 38 6.98 -16.38 8.34
C HIS A 38 6.29 -17.75 8.35
N ARG A 39 5.01 -17.81 7.94
CA ARG A 39 4.18 -19.03 8.10
C ARG A 39 3.94 -19.78 6.80
N VAL A 40 3.93 -19.07 5.68
CA VAL A 40 3.66 -19.60 4.34
C VAL A 40 4.53 -18.93 3.28
N PRO A 41 5.87 -18.93 3.44
CA PRO A 41 6.77 -18.22 2.53
C PRO A 41 6.69 -18.73 1.09
N GLU A 42 6.43 -20.01 0.88
CA GLU A 42 6.31 -20.62 -0.46
C GLU A 42 5.09 -20.06 -1.21
N LEU A 43 3.93 -19.96 -0.55
CA LEU A 43 2.71 -19.39 -1.15
C LEU A 43 2.87 -17.89 -1.44
N LEU A 44 3.67 -17.19 -0.64
CA LEU A 44 4.01 -15.80 -0.92
C LEU A 44 4.80 -15.69 -2.22
N GLU A 45 5.83 -16.51 -2.40
CA GLU A 45 6.66 -16.53 -3.62
C GLU A 45 5.83 -16.86 -4.87
N GLU A 46 5.03 -17.92 -4.83
CA GLU A 46 4.11 -18.29 -5.91
C GLU A 46 3.15 -17.14 -6.28
N THR A 47 2.64 -16.43 -5.27
CA THR A 47 1.74 -15.29 -5.49
C THR A 47 2.47 -14.13 -6.17
N LEU A 48 3.71 -13.82 -5.77
CA LEU A 48 4.51 -12.76 -6.37
C LEU A 48 4.85 -13.07 -7.83
N GLU A 49 5.26 -14.31 -8.13
CA GLU A 49 5.49 -14.74 -9.52
C GLU A 49 4.24 -14.61 -10.39
N LYS A 50 3.08 -14.94 -9.83
CA LYS A 50 1.79 -14.77 -10.51
C LYS A 50 1.49 -13.31 -10.78
N PHE A 51 1.75 -12.41 -9.82
CA PHE A 51 1.55 -10.98 -9.97
C PHE A 51 2.39 -10.40 -11.12
N GLU A 52 3.67 -10.79 -11.22
CA GLU A 52 4.53 -10.36 -12.32
C GLU A 52 4.00 -10.84 -13.68
N LYS A 53 3.59 -12.10 -13.77
CA LYS A 53 3.03 -12.70 -15.00
C LYS A 53 1.69 -12.08 -15.44
N GLU A 54 0.87 -11.64 -14.48
CA GLU A 54 -0.49 -11.10 -14.73
C GLU A 54 -0.54 -9.58 -14.88
N GLY A 55 0.61 -8.88 -14.92
CA GLY A 55 0.70 -7.45 -15.20
C GLY A 55 0.30 -6.55 -14.04
N TYR A 56 0.52 -7.00 -12.80
CA TYR A 56 0.46 -6.12 -11.63
C TYR A 56 1.56 -5.05 -11.74
N GLY A 57 1.25 -3.83 -11.31
CA GLY A 57 2.18 -2.70 -11.41
C GLY A 57 2.74 -2.24 -10.07
N VAL A 58 2.07 -2.57 -8.96
CA VAL A 58 2.45 -2.16 -7.59
C VAL A 58 1.95 -3.20 -6.60
N ILE A 59 2.69 -3.40 -5.51
CA ILE A 59 2.26 -4.21 -4.36
C ILE A 59 2.16 -3.32 -3.12
N ILE A 60 1.02 -3.39 -2.42
CA ILE A 60 0.82 -2.78 -1.10
C ILE A 60 0.94 -3.88 -0.06
N ALA A 61 1.86 -3.74 0.89
CA ALA A 61 2.13 -4.76 1.89
C ALA A 61 1.95 -4.21 3.31
N GLY A 62 1.02 -4.80 4.08
CA GLY A 62 0.75 -4.42 5.47
C GLY A 62 1.29 -5.43 6.48
N ALA A 63 1.96 -4.95 7.53
CA ALA A 63 2.44 -5.79 8.62
C ALA A 63 2.58 -5.02 9.94
N GLY A 64 2.33 -5.70 11.05
CA GLY A 64 2.58 -5.22 12.42
C GLY A 64 3.74 -5.95 13.09
N LEU A 65 4.09 -5.54 14.30
CA LEU A 65 5.18 -6.10 15.10
C LEU A 65 6.52 -6.05 14.34
N ALA A 66 7.28 -7.16 14.32
CA ALA A 66 8.45 -7.31 13.46
C ALA A 66 8.01 -7.44 11.99
N ALA A 67 7.64 -6.33 11.40
CA ALA A 67 6.93 -6.20 10.12
C ALA A 67 7.83 -6.53 8.92
N HIS A 68 8.29 -7.79 8.82
CA HIS A 68 9.22 -8.24 7.78
C HIS A 68 8.58 -8.37 6.40
N LEU A 69 7.24 -8.55 6.33
CA LEU A 69 6.55 -8.88 5.08
C LEU A 69 6.84 -7.90 3.93
N PRO A 70 6.78 -6.57 4.08
CA PRO A 70 7.09 -5.65 2.99
C PRO A 70 8.52 -5.78 2.47
N GLY A 71 9.49 -5.93 3.36
CA GLY A 71 10.90 -6.12 3.01
C GLY A 71 11.16 -7.46 2.32
N VAL A 72 10.52 -8.54 2.78
CA VAL A 72 10.59 -9.86 2.14
C VAL A 72 10.00 -9.79 0.73
N ILE A 73 8.86 -9.15 0.54
CA ILE A 73 8.27 -8.95 -0.79
C ILE A 73 9.23 -8.17 -1.69
N ALA A 74 9.76 -7.04 -1.21
CA ALA A 74 10.66 -6.20 -2.00
C ALA A 74 11.95 -6.93 -2.42
N SER A 75 12.39 -7.94 -1.68
CA SER A 75 13.55 -8.76 -2.04
C SER A 75 13.27 -9.81 -3.13
N LYS A 76 11.99 -10.06 -3.45
CA LYS A 76 11.55 -11.15 -4.35
C LYS A 76 10.86 -10.67 -5.63
N THR A 77 10.71 -9.37 -5.82
CA THR A 77 10.07 -8.78 -7.01
C THR A 77 10.74 -7.47 -7.39
N ILE A 78 10.62 -7.09 -8.65
CA ILE A 78 11.02 -5.77 -9.15
C ILE A 78 9.84 -4.78 -9.17
N LEU A 79 8.65 -5.20 -8.79
CA LEU A 79 7.50 -4.31 -8.67
C LEU A 79 7.71 -3.33 -7.50
N PRO A 80 7.29 -2.06 -7.63
CA PRO A 80 7.27 -1.14 -6.50
C PRO A 80 6.49 -1.70 -5.32
N VAL A 81 7.09 -1.71 -4.12
CA VAL A 81 6.45 -2.16 -2.87
C VAL A 81 6.18 -0.97 -1.97
N ILE A 82 4.94 -0.84 -1.52
CA ILE A 82 4.48 0.17 -0.58
C ILE A 82 4.16 -0.51 0.75
N GLY A 83 4.91 -0.16 1.79
CA GLY A 83 4.76 -0.72 3.13
C GLY A 83 3.78 0.08 3.98
N VAL A 84 2.86 -0.61 4.63
CA VAL A 84 1.92 -0.05 5.61
C VAL A 84 2.29 -0.60 6.98
N PRO A 85 2.89 0.22 7.87
CA PRO A 85 3.09 -0.17 9.25
C PRO A 85 1.75 -0.31 9.95
N ILE A 86 1.49 -1.45 10.60
CA ILE A 86 0.24 -1.70 11.32
C ILE A 86 0.51 -1.62 12.82
N LYS A 87 -0.25 -0.78 13.52
CA LYS A 87 -0.17 -0.61 14.96
C LYS A 87 -0.62 -1.90 15.67
N ALA A 88 0.28 -2.52 16.40
CA ALA A 88 0.01 -3.66 17.27
C ALA A 88 0.69 -3.46 18.64
N ALA A 89 2.00 -3.44 18.71
CA ALA A 89 2.78 -3.10 19.89
C ALA A 89 3.49 -1.75 19.69
N VAL A 90 4.06 -1.20 20.73
CA VAL A 90 4.89 0.03 20.72
C VAL A 90 4.30 1.16 19.84
N GLU A 91 2.98 1.31 19.87
CA GLU A 91 2.23 2.28 19.04
C GLU A 91 2.47 2.15 17.52
N GLY A 92 3.00 1.02 17.05
CA GLY A 92 3.34 0.76 15.65
C GLY A 92 4.72 1.26 15.21
N LEU A 93 5.51 1.82 16.14
CA LEU A 93 6.89 2.27 15.85
C LEU A 93 7.81 1.12 15.51
N ASP A 94 7.63 -0.03 16.13
CA ASP A 94 8.32 -1.28 15.82
C ASP A 94 8.09 -1.70 14.35
N ALA A 95 6.83 -1.68 13.90
CA ALA A 95 6.48 -1.96 12.52
C ALA A 95 7.03 -0.90 11.54
N LEU A 96 6.92 0.38 11.90
CA LEU A 96 7.45 1.47 11.08
C LEU A 96 8.96 1.31 10.86
N PHE A 97 9.74 1.11 11.92
CA PHE A 97 11.19 0.94 11.79
C PHE A 97 11.56 -0.34 11.05
N SER A 98 10.82 -1.43 11.26
CA SER A 98 11.06 -2.69 10.53
C SER A 98 10.83 -2.54 9.01
N ILE A 99 9.94 -1.67 8.59
CA ILE A 99 9.57 -1.48 7.17
C ILE A 99 10.48 -0.43 6.51
N VAL A 100 10.76 0.70 7.19
CA VAL A 100 11.45 1.83 6.56
C VAL A 100 12.97 1.64 6.49
N GLN A 101 13.57 0.87 7.40
CA GLN A 101 15.02 0.68 7.52
C GLN A 101 15.52 -0.42 6.56
N MET A 102 15.30 -0.22 5.26
CA MET A 102 15.70 -1.17 4.24
C MET A 102 17.17 -0.99 3.82
N PRO A 103 17.86 -2.08 3.43
CA PRO A 103 19.21 -2.02 2.92
C PRO A 103 19.27 -1.30 1.56
N LYS A 104 20.46 -0.79 1.23
CA LYS A 104 20.71 -0.18 -0.08
C LYS A 104 20.30 -1.13 -1.21
N SER A 105 19.64 -0.59 -2.22
CA SER A 105 19.18 -1.27 -3.44
C SER A 105 17.89 -2.08 -3.32
N ILE A 106 17.32 -2.25 -2.13
CA ILE A 106 16.00 -2.91 -1.93
C ILE A 106 15.06 -1.94 -1.19
N PRO A 107 14.47 -0.96 -1.87
CA PRO A 107 13.63 0.04 -1.21
C PRO A 107 12.21 -0.48 -0.94
N VAL A 108 11.60 0.03 0.13
CA VAL A 108 10.15 -0.04 0.39
C VAL A 108 9.65 1.38 0.62
N ALA A 109 8.67 1.83 -0.18
CA ALA A 109 8.03 3.12 0.02
C ALA A 109 7.08 3.03 1.22
N THR A 110 7.42 3.67 2.34
CA THR A 110 6.68 3.49 3.60
C THR A 110 5.73 4.66 3.83
N VAL A 111 4.46 4.35 4.12
CA VAL A 111 3.44 5.34 4.51
C VAL A 111 3.29 5.43 6.05
N ALA A 112 2.46 6.34 6.53
CA ALA A 112 2.22 6.50 7.97
C ALA A 112 1.55 5.25 8.59
N ILE A 113 1.73 5.07 9.90
CA ILE A 113 1.15 3.97 10.68
C ILE A 113 -0.37 3.92 10.48
N ASN A 114 -0.91 2.75 10.18
CA ASN A 114 -2.31 2.47 9.87
C ASN A 114 -2.90 3.24 8.67
N ASN A 115 -2.08 3.92 7.87
CA ASN A 115 -2.58 4.74 6.76
C ASN A 115 -2.52 3.99 5.41
N SER A 116 -3.27 2.90 5.31
CA SER A 116 -3.35 2.12 4.08
C SER A 116 -4.02 2.88 2.92
N TYR A 117 -4.90 3.86 3.22
CA TYR A 117 -5.48 4.73 2.19
C TYR A 117 -4.39 5.50 1.43
N ASN A 118 -3.40 6.04 2.14
CA ASN A 118 -2.26 6.70 1.49
C ASN A 118 -1.36 5.72 0.72
N ALA A 119 -1.29 4.45 1.12
CA ALA A 119 -0.63 3.44 0.30
C ALA A 119 -1.38 3.22 -1.03
N GLY A 120 -2.72 3.18 -0.99
CA GLY A 120 -3.56 3.20 -2.18
C GLY A 120 -3.33 4.43 -3.05
N MET A 121 -3.28 5.63 -2.45
CA MET A 121 -3.00 6.88 -3.17
C MET A 121 -1.63 6.85 -3.85
N LEU A 122 -0.59 6.40 -3.15
CA LEU A 122 0.76 6.30 -3.73
C LEU A 122 0.81 5.28 -4.87
N ALA A 123 0.10 4.15 -4.75
CA ALA A 123 -0.03 3.20 -5.86
C ALA A 123 -0.71 3.83 -7.08
N VAL A 124 -1.79 4.59 -6.87
CA VAL A 124 -2.46 5.36 -7.94
C VAL A 124 -1.50 6.34 -8.59
N GLU A 125 -0.72 7.09 -7.81
CA GLU A 125 0.27 8.06 -8.31
C GLU A 125 1.37 7.39 -9.15
N ILE A 126 1.91 6.25 -8.70
CA ILE A 126 2.90 5.47 -9.45
C ILE A 126 2.34 5.02 -10.80
N LEU A 127 1.13 4.45 -10.79
CA LEU A 127 0.48 3.97 -12.01
C LEU A 127 0.10 5.12 -12.97
N ALA A 128 -0.19 6.29 -12.45
CA ALA A 128 -0.54 7.47 -13.24
C ALA A 128 0.65 8.07 -14.02
N VAL A 129 1.90 7.73 -13.69
CA VAL A 129 3.08 8.17 -14.43
C VAL A 129 3.00 7.73 -15.90
N GLY A 130 2.56 6.50 -16.14
CA GLY A 130 2.40 5.94 -17.50
C GLY A 130 0.96 5.95 -18.03
N ASN A 131 -0.01 6.52 -17.30
CA ASN A 131 -1.43 6.46 -17.65
C ASN A 131 -2.09 7.85 -17.62
N LYS A 132 -2.31 8.43 -18.80
CA LYS A 132 -2.87 9.79 -18.95
C LYS A 132 -4.29 9.92 -18.37
N GLU A 133 -5.14 8.90 -18.50
CA GLU A 133 -6.50 8.90 -17.96
C GLU A 133 -6.48 8.92 -16.44
N LEU A 134 -5.69 8.06 -15.84
CA LEU A 134 -5.54 7.99 -14.39
C LEU A 134 -4.95 9.29 -13.84
N ARG A 135 -3.97 9.89 -14.56
CA ARG A 135 -3.42 11.19 -14.23
C ARG A 135 -4.49 12.30 -14.23
N ALA A 136 -5.39 12.30 -15.22
CA ALA A 136 -6.50 13.26 -15.26
C ALA A 136 -7.46 13.08 -14.06
N LYS A 137 -7.78 11.83 -13.69
CA LYS A 137 -8.58 11.52 -12.49
C LYS A 137 -7.92 12.05 -11.20
N LEU A 138 -6.59 11.88 -11.07
CA LEU A 138 -5.84 12.41 -9.92
C LEU A 138 -5.88 13.94 -9.85
N LEU A 139 -5.68 14.63 -10.97
CA LEU A 139 -5.75 16.09 -11.01
C LEU A 139 -7.13 16.61 -10.62
N LYS A 140 -8.19 15.97 -11.13
CA LYS A 140 -9.57 16.26 -10.75
C LYS A 140 -9.78 16.07 -9.25
N PHE A 141 -9.40 14.91 -8.72
CA PHE A 141 -9.49 14.59 -7.28
C PHE A 141 -8.79 15.64 -6.41
N ARG A 142 -7.56 16.03 -6.77
CA ARG A 142 -6.80 17.05 -6.02
C ARG A 142 -7.48 18.43 -6.06
N LYS A 143 -8.11 18.78 -7.18
CA LYS A 143 -8.89 20.02 -7.29
C LYS A 143 -10.12 19.99 -6.39
N GLU A 144 -10.91 18.93 -6.47
CA GLU A 144 -12.12 18.75 -5.65
C GLU A 144 -11.79 18.77 -4.15
N MET A 145 -10.74 18.06 -3.73
CA MET A 145 -10.26 18.06 -2.36
C MET A 145 -9.91 19.48 -1.86
N LYS A 146 -9.23 20.28 -2.69
CA LYS A 146 -8.90 21.68 -2.35
C LYS A 146 -10.14 22.56 -2.21
N GLU A 147 -11.09 22.43 -3.14
CA GLU A 147 -12.32 23.21 -3.10
C GLU A 147 -13.21 22.83 -1.89
N ASP A 148 -13.23 21.55 -1.54
CA ASP A 148 -13.95 21.10 -0.36
C ASP A 148 -13.31 21.59 0.94
N PHE A 149 -11.99 21.55 1.04
CA PHE A 149 -11.25 22.08 2.19
C PHE A 149 -11.49 23.58 2.40
N LYS A 150 -11.54 24.37 1.31
CA LYS A 150 -11.79 25.83 1.38
C LYS A 150 -13.14 26.19 2.00
N LYS A 151 -14.16 25.32 1.87
CA LYS A 151 -15.48 25.57 2.47
C LYS A 151 -15.48 25.51 3.99
N ASN A 152 -14.48 24.87 4.59
CA ASN A 152 -14.43 24.56 6.01
C ASN A 152 -13.22 25.23 6.71
N ILE A 153 -12.68 26.34 6.17
CA ILE A 153 -11.53 27.03 6.74
C ILE A 153 -11.88 27.99 7.91
N HIS A 154 -13.16 28.32 8.04
CA HIS A 154 -13.64 29.12 9.16
C HIS A 154 -14.45 28.23 10.11
N ILE A 155 -14.10 28.26 11.37
CA ILE A 155 -14.74 27.52 12.46
C ILE A 155 -14.86 28.45 13.66
N GLU A 156 -16.03 28.44 14.31
CA GLU A 156 -16.20 29.03 15.62
C GLU A 156 -15.75 28.00 16.67
N LEU A 157 -14.89 28.42 17.63
CA LEU A 157 -14.36 27.61 18.73
C LEU A 157 -15.17 27.87 20.01
#